data_37b435fe19d54dc569c62c5cad21fa3f
#
_entry.id   37b435fe19d54dc569c62c5cad21fa3f
#
_cell.length_a   1.000
_cell.length_b   1.000
_cell.length_c   1.000
_cell.angle_alpha   90.00
_cell.angle_beta   90.00
_cell.angle_gamma   90.00
#
_symmetry.space_group_name_H-M   'P 1'
#
loop_
_entity.id
_entity.type
_entity.pdbx_description
1 polymer ?
#
loop_
_entity_poly.entity_id
_entity_poly.type
_entity_poly.pdbx_seq_one_letter_code
_entity_poly.pdbx_strand_id
1 'polypeptide(L)'
;MGNEFENREQRRKMKKSRAKSGKAKATRATAVMMAALMATSGMSLPTGIFAYGAENNKLLAFAGAEGGGRYATGGRGYDVYVVTNLEDYGRNDKPVEGSLRYGIEEAAKNNGGTMIVFNVGGTIALKQRLTFAGRKNITLAGQTAPGDGITLSGYDTDISNSENLIIRYMRFRPGAANVHTGGDSM
;
A
#
# COMPACT_ATOMS: atom_id res chain seq x y z
N MET A 1 0.37 -11.71 -55.24
CA MET A 1 -0.55 -10.81 -54.48
C MET A 1 -0.31 -10.77 -52.97
N GLY A 2 0.48 -11.66 -52.37
CA GLY A 2 0.75 -11.68 -50.89
C GLY A 2 1.66 -10.58 -50.34
N ASN A 3 2.69 -10.20 -51.08
CA ASN A 3 3.74 -9.29 -50.56
C ASN A 3 3.32 -7.81 -50.41
N GLU A 4 2.28 -7.37 -51.08
CA GLU A 4 1.85 -5.96 -51.01
C GLU A 4 0.99 -5.65 -49.79
N PHE A 5 0.25 -6.65 -49.32
CA PHE A 5 -0.58 -6.54 -48.12
C PHE A 5 0.28 -6.51 -46.84
N GLU A 6 1.30 -7.34 -46.76
CA GLU A 6 2.22 -7.43 -45.61
C GLU A 6 3.06 -6.15 -45.46
N ASN A 7 3.47 -5.57 -46.59
CA ASN A 7 4.22 -4.32 -46.62
C ASN A 7 3.39 -3.10 -46.17
N ARG A 8 2.07 -3.10 -46.45
CA ARG A 8 1.15 -2.05 -45.98
C ARG A 8 0.91 -2.14 -44.46
N GLU A 9 0.84 -3.34 -43.92
CA GLU A 9 0.64 -3.53 -42.47
C GLU A 9 1.88 -3.16 -41.65
N GLN A 10 3.05 -3.49 -42.13
CA GLN A 10 4.32 -3.08 -41.53
C GLN A 10 4.50 -1.55 -41.53
N ARG A 11 4.14 -0.88 -42.63
CA ARG A 11 4.17 0.59 -42.69
C ARG A 11 3.19 1.24 -41.72
N ARG A 12 2.01 0.64 -41.49
CA ARG A 12 1.04 1.12 -40.48
C ARG A 12 1.54 0.94 -39.06
N LYS A 13 2.19 -0.17 -38.74
CA LYS A 13 2.80 -0.42 -37.42
C LYS A 13 3.94 0.55 -37.15
N MET A 14 4.80 0.82 -38.12
CA MET A 14 5.90 1.81 -37.99
C MET A 14 5.37 3.26 -37.82
N LYS A 15 4.32 3.66 -38.55
CA LYS A 15 3.73 4.99 -38.35
C LYS A 15 3.08 5.15 -36.97
N LYS A 16 2.44 4.10 -36.44
CA LYS A 16 1.87 4.12 -35.07
C LYS A 16 2.95 4.20 -33.97
N SER A 17 4.10 3.51 -34.16
CA SER A 17 5.20 3.59 -33.19
C SER A 17 5.89 4.95 -33.18
N ARG A 18 6.09 5.56 -34.37
CA ARG A 18 6.64 6.92 -34.50
C ARG A 18 5.71 7.98 -33.90
N ALA A 19 4.38 7.83 -34.07
CA ALA A 19 3.42 8.76 -33.47
C ALA A 19 3.37 8.68 -31.94
N LYS A 20 3.54 7.47 -31.35
CA LYS A 20 3.66 7.30 -29.90
C LYS A 20 4.97 7.88 -29.34
N SER A 21 6.08 7.72 -30.05
CA SER A 21 7.38 8.29 -29.65
C SER A 21 7.38 9.83 -29.73
N GLY A 22 6.73 10.41 -30.74
CA GLY A 22 6.61 11.86 -30.89
C GLY A 22 5.78 12.51 -29.78
N LYS A 23 4.65 11.89 -29.37
CA LYS A 23 3.82 12.40 -28.26
C LYS A 23 4.54 12.34 -26.91
N ALA A 24 5.31 11.28 -26.64
CA ALA A 24 6.09 11.18 -25.39
C ALA A 24 7.22 12.22 -25.30
N LYS A 25 7.85 12.57 -26.42
CA LYS A 25 8.88 13.63 -26.46
C LYS A 25 8.29 15.04 -26.33
N ALA A 26 7.12 15.31 -26.92
CA ALA A 26 6.45 16.60 -26.80
C ALA A 26 5.97 16.87 -25.36
N THR A 27 5.49 15.86 -24.64
CA THR A 27 5.02 16.00 -23.24
C THR A 27 6.19 16.29 -22.29
N ARG A 28 7.37 15.74 -22.55
CA ARG A 28 8.58 16.04 -21.74
C ARG A 28 9.14 17.44 -22.03
N ALA A 29 9.10 17.90 -23.27
CA ALA A 29 9.58 19.23 -23.64
C ALA A 29 8.69 20.34 -23.06
N THR A 30 7.37 20.17 -23.02
CA THR A 30 6.44 21.13 -22.41
C THR A 30 6.58 21.20 -20.89
N ALA A 31 6.84 20.08 -20.22
CA ALA A 31 7.07 20.09 -18.77
C ALA A 31 8.37 20.82 -18.39
N VAL A 32 9.43 20.68 -19.17
CA VAL A 32 10.71 21.38 -18.94
C VAL A 32 10.58 22.88 -19.27
N MET A 33 9.83 23.26 -20.29
CA MET A 33 9.60 24.68 -20.59
C MET A 33 8.73 25.38 -19.53
N MET A 34 7.72 24.72 -18.97
CA MET A 34 6.93 25.31 -17.87
C MET A 34 7.78 25.51 -16.59
N ALA A 35 8.70 24.59 -16.29
CA ALA A 35 9.60 24.75 -15.16
C ALA A 35 10.59 25.93 -15.37
N ALA A 36 11.05 26.15 -16.59
CA ALA A 36 11.95 27.27 -16.92
C ALA A 36 11.24 28.64 -16.89
N LEU A 37 9.95 28.72 -17.25
CA LEU A 37 9.18 29.97 -17.22
C LEU A 37 8.86 30.44 -15.79
N MET A 38 8.73 29.51 -14.83
CA MET A 38 8.51 29.87 -13.42
C MET A 38 9.76 30.37 -12.71
N ALA A 39 10.96 30.03 -13.20
CA ALA A 39 12.22 30.51 -12.63
C ALA A 39 12.51 32.01 -12.90
N THR A 40 11.87 32.60 -13.92
CA THR A 40 12.08 34.01 -14.30
C THR A 40 11.10 34.99 -13.65
N SER A 41 10.06 34.50 -12.98
CA SER A 41 9.01 35.37 -12.38
C SER A 41 9.27 35.78 -10.93
N GLY A 42 10.42 35.47 -10.34
CA GLY A 42 10.80 35.93 -8.99
C GLY A 42 9.87 35.44 -7.86
N MET A 43 8.92 34.55 -8.13
CA MET A 43 8.13 33.92 -7.11
C MET A 43 8.94 32.79 -6.46
N SER A 44 9.49 33.08 -5.28
CA SER A 44 10.06 32.05 -4.42
C SER A 44 8.94 31.13 -3.94
N LEU A 45 8.79 29.97 -4.60
CA LEU A 45 7.98 28.91 -4.06
C LEU A 45 8.60 28.46 -2.73
N PRO A 46 7.80 28.23 -1.69
CA PRO A 46 8.33 27.75 -0.42
C PRO A 46 9.05 26.43 -0.69
N THR A 47 10.37 26.45 -0.60
CA THR A 47 11.29 25.34 -0.87
C THR A 47 11.08 24.13 0.02
N GLY A 48 10.18 24.21 1.01
CA GLY A 48 9.89 23.14 1.96
C GLY A 48 8.98 22.03 1.46
N ILE A 49 8.25 22.23 0.36
CA ILE A 49 7.24 21.23 -0.08
C ILE A 49 7.81 20.22 -1.08
N PHE A 50 8.89 20.53 -1.78
CA PHE A 50 9.45 19.67 -2.83
C PHE A 50 10.73 18.93 -2.45
N ALA A 51 11.27 19.15 -1.25
CA ALA A 51 12.51 18.52 -0.80
C ALA A 51 12.33 17.11 -0.22
N TYR A 52 11.11 16.61 -0.06
CA TYR A 52 10.85 15.26 0.39
C TYR A 52 10.89 14.27 -0.77
N GLY A 53 12.08 13.79 -1.12
CA GLY A 53 12.19 12.64 -2.03
C GLY A 53 13.20 12.74 -3.17
N ALA A 54 14.07 13.75 -3.22
CA ALA A 54 15.04 13.90 -4.32
C ALA A 54 16.29 13.01 -4.20
N GLU A 55 16.53 12.38 -3.07
CA GLU A 55 17.59 11.38 -2.94
C GLU A 55 17.09 10.01 -3.36
N ASN A 56 17.48 9.56 -4.54
CA ASN A 56 17.34 8.20 -5.07
C ASN A 56 16.04 7.80 -5.77
N ASN A 57 15.16 8.68 -6.20
CA ASN A 57 13.92 8.31 -6.95
C ASN A 57 13.01 7.28 -6.24
N LYS A 58 13.20 7.02 -4.94
CA LYS A 58 12.40 6.09 -4.14
C LYS A 58 11.37 6.87 -3.33
N LEU A 59 10.10 6.50 -3.49
CA LEU A 59 9.03 7.06 -2.68
C LEU A 59 9.15 6.57 -1.23
N LEU A 60 8.99 7.49 -0.29
CA LEU A 60 8.89 7.14 1.12
C LEU A 60 7.63 6.31 1.39
N ALA A 61 7.68 5.47 2.40
CA ALA A 61 6.53 4.68 2.87
C ALA A 61 5.33 5.59 3.21
N PHE A 62 5.62 6.72 3.85
CA PHE A 62 4.70 7.82 4.15
C PHE A 62 5.51 9.09 4.42
N ALA A 63 4.84 10.24 4.46
CA ALA A 63 5.50 11.51 4.76
C ALA A 63 6.15 11.47 6.14
N GLY A 64 7.44 11.77 6.23
CA GLY A 64 8.22 11.71 7.46
C GLY A 64 8.70 10.31 7.86
N ALA A 65 8.63 9.32 6.99
CA ALA A 65 9.19 8.00 7.26
C ALA A 65 10.72 8.06 7.33
N GLU A 66 11.29 7.51 8.40
CA GLU A 66 12.73 7.44 8.65
C GLU A 66 13.17 6.00 8.97
N GLY A 67 14.47 5.80 9.10
CA GLY A 67 15.05 4.50 9.44
C GLY A 67 15.07 3.49 8.29
N GLY A 68 15.33 2.23 8.59
CA GLY A 68 15.54 1.15 7.61
C GLY A 68 14.31 0.86 6.75
N GLY A 69 13.11 1.00 7.30
CA GLY A 69 11.84 0.76 6.62
C GLY A 69 11.28 1.95 5.82
N ARG A 70 11.99 3.09 5.77
CA ARG A 70 11.49 4.33 5.17
C ARG A 70 11.03 4.22 3.71
N TYR A 71 11.50 3.22 3.00
CA TYR A 71 11.15 2.96 1.60
C TYR A 71 10.23 1.75 1.42
N ALA A 72 9.64 1.23 2.48
CA ALA A 72 8.66 0.16 2.38
C ALA A 72 7.49 0.59 1.48
N THR A 73 7.08 -0.27 0.59
CA THR A 73 5.95 -0.02 -0.31
C THR A 73 4.64 -0.53 0.25
N GLY A 74 4.71 -1.49 1.18
CA GLY A 74 3.53 -2.14 1.73
C GLY A 74 2.60 -2.67 0.64
N GLY A 75 1.33 -2.49 0.81
CA GLY A 75 0.28 -2.84 -0.16
C GLY A 75 0.11 -1.89 -1.34
N ARG A 76 1.07 -1.00 -1.58
CA ARG A 76 0.98 -0.04 -2.69
C ARG A 76 1.03 -0.75 -4.04
N GLY A 77 0.02 -0.53 -4.88
CA GLY A 77 -0.10 -1.17 -6.20
C GLY A 77 -0.80 -2.52 -6.17
N TYR A 78 -1.22 -3.01 -5.01
CA TYR A 78 -2.07 -4.18 -4.83
C TYR A 78 -3.53 -3.78 -4.61
N ASP A 79 -4.43 -4.77 -4.66
CA ASP A 79 -5.85 -4.56 -4.43
C ASP A 79 -6.13 -4.04 -3.02
N VAL A 80 -7.20 -3.26 -2.91
CA VAL A 80 -7.68 -2.72 -1.64
C VAL A 80 -8.70 -3.67 -1.04
N TYR A 81 -8.45 -4.11 0.19
CA TYR A 81 -9.41 -4.85 0.99
C TYR A 81 -10.03 -3.94 2.04
N VAL A 82 -11.37 -3.92 2.10
CA VAL A 82 -12.12 -3.07 3.03
C VAL A 82 -12.62 -3.91 4.21
N VAL A 83 -12.19 -3.56 5.42
CA VAL A 83 -12.72 -4.14 6.66
C VAL A 83 -14.07 -3.49 6.95
N THR A 84 -15.12 -4.31 6.98
CA THR A 84 -16.52 -3.87 7.11
C THR A 84 -17.18 -4.32 8.41
N ASN A 85 -16.53 -5.18 9.19
CA ASN A 85 -17.00 -5.63 10.49
C ASN A 85 -15.85 -5.78 11.49
N LEU A 86 -16.17 -5.86 12.79
CA LEU A 86 -15.22 -6.02 13.88
C LEU A 86 -15.11 -7.48 14.37
N GLU A 87 -15.67 -8.41 13.59
CA GLU A 87 -15.64 -9.82 13.93
C GLU A 87 -14.26 -10.44 13.71
N ASP A 88 -14.01 -11.53 14.41
CA ASP A 88 -12.82 -12.36 14.25
C ASP A 88 -13.22 -13.85 14.24
N TYR A 89 -12.35 -14.70 13.74
CA TYR A 89 -12.57 -16.15 13.70
C TYR A 89 -11.35 -16.92 14.17
N GLY A 90 -11.59 -18.08 14.77
CA GLY A 90 -10.55 -19.01 15.22
C GLY A 90 -10.16 -19.99 14.11
N ARG A 91 -9.14 -20.82 14.41
CA ARG A 91 -8.58 -21.80 13.46
C ARG A 91 -9.62 -22.77 12.87
N ASN A 92 -10.63 -23.13 13.68
CA ASN A 92 -11.65 -24.13 13.30
C ASN A 92 -12.97 -23.46 12.86
N ASP A 93 -13.04 -22.14 12.89
CA ASP A 93 -14.21 -21.41 12.47
C ASP A 93 -14.19 -21.19 10.95
N LYS A 94 -15.33 -20.94 10.36
CA LYS A 94 -15.39 -20.48 8.97
C LYS A 94 -14.80 -19.06 8.87
N PRO A 95 -13.97 -18.78 7.85
CA PRO A 95 -13.48 -17.44 7.61
C PRO A 95 -14.63 -16.42 7.51
N VAL A 96 -14.49 -15.30 8.19
CA VAL A 96 -15.48 -14.22 8.18
C VAL A 96 -15.03 -13.13 7.20
N GLU A 97 -15.69 -13.09 6.06
CA GLU A 97 -15.44 -12.05 5.06
C GLU A 97 -15.76 -10.66 5.63
N GLY A 98 -15.01 -9.65 5.24
CA GLY A 98 -15.12 -8.31 5.80
C GLY A 98 -14.38 -8.11 7.13
N SER A 99 -13.83 -9.16 7.74
CA SER A 99 -13.01 -9.06 8.95
C SER A 99 -11.56 -8.71 8.64
N LEU A 100 -10.84 -8.18 9.63
CA LEU A 100 -9.40 -7.88 9.49
C LEU A 100 -8.58 -9.14 9.21
N ARG A 101 -8.85 -10.24 9.93
CA ARG A 101 -8.15 -11.51 9.75
C ARG A 101 -8.29 -12.03 8.33
N TYR A 102 -9.48 -11.98 7.76
CA TYR A 102 -9.72 -12.39 6.38
C TYR A 102 -8.87 -11.58 5.38
N GLY A 103 -8.75 -10.28 5.58
CA GLY A 103 -7.90 -9.42 4.76
C GLY A 103 -6.43 -9.82 4.79
N ILE A 104 -5.92 -10.22 5.96
CA ILE A 104 -4.53 -10.65 6.15
C ILE A 104 -4.31 -12.07 5.63
N GLU A 105 -5.21 -12.99 5.96
CA GLU A 105 -5.01 -14.41 5.70
C GLU A 105 -5.39 -14.82 4.28
N GLU A 106 -6.48 -14.29 3.75
CA GLU A 106 -7.03 -14.68 2.45
C GLU A 106 -6.77 -13.66 1.36
N ALA A 107 -7.16 -12.40 1.54
CA ALA A 107 -7.00 -11.39 0.49
C ALA A 107 -5.52 -11.14 0.16
N ALA A 108 -4.65 -11.01 1.18
CA ALA A 108 -3.23 -10.83 0.98
C ALA A 108 -2.53 -12.05 0.37
N LYS A 109 -3.02 -13.26 0.66
CA LYS A 109 -2.47 -14.50 0.12
C LYS A 109 -2.76 -14.63 -1.38
N ASN A 110 -3.99 -14.34 -1.78
CA ASN A 110 -4.43 -14.52 -3.15
C ASN A 110 -3.77 -13.54 -4.13
N ASN A 111 -3.46 -12.34 -3.69
CA ASN A 111 -2.95 -11.27 -4.54
C ASN A 111 -1.45 -10.96 -4.34
N GLY A 112 -0.75 -11.70 -3.46
CA GLY A 112 0.65 -11.46 -3.14
C GLY A 112 0.92 -10.20 -2.32
N GLY A 113 -0.14 -9.47 -1.91
CA GLY A 113 -0.13 -8.26 -1.12
C GLY A 113 -1.49 -7.60 -1.10
N THR A 114 -1.71 -6.63 -0.21
CA THR A 114 -2.98 -5.90 -0.13
C THR A 114 -2.84 -4.60 0.65
N MET A 115 -3.68 -3.64 0.35
CA MET A 115 -3.91 -2.46 1.17
C MET A 115 -5.20 -2.64 1.96
N ILE A 116 -5.10 -2.79 3.27
CA ILE A 116 -6.25 -2.98 4.17
C ILE A 116 -6.68 -1.62 4.72
N VAL A 117 -7.91 -1.25 4.41
CA VAL A 117 -8.58 -0.02 4.89
C VAL A 117 -9.80 -0.40 5.72
N PHE A 118 -10.28 0.52 6.55
CA PHE A 118 -11.36 0.26 7.50
C PHE A 118 -12.54 1.17 7.25
N ASN A 119 -13.72 0.58 7.10
CA ASN A 119 -15.00 1.27 7.05
C ASN A 119 -15.73 1.21 8.41
N VAL A 120 -15.11 0.61 9.40
CA VAL A 120 -15.61 0.48 10.77
C VAL A 120 -14.53 0.92 11.75
N GLY A 121 -14.95 1.42 12.92
CA GLY A 121 -14.07 1.76 14.04
C GLY A 121 -14.51 1.04 15.30
N GLY A 122 -13.55 0.72 16.17
CA GLY A 122 -13.85 0.05 17.43
C GLY A 122 -12.78 -0.99 17.82
N THR A 123 -13.18 -1.93 18.67
CA THR A 123 -12.31 -2.98 19.18
C THR A 123 -12.64 -4.31 18.51
N ILE A 124 -11.63 -4.91 17.87
CA ILE A 124 -11.66 -6.28 17.38
C ILE A 124 -11.14 -7.18 18.50
N ALA A 125 -12.02 -7.99 19.08
CA ALA A 125 -11.66 -9.00 20.07
C ALA A 125 -11.15 -10.24 19.34
N LEU A 126 -9.82 -10.41 19.31
CA LEU A 126 -9.18 -11.53 18.65
C LEU A 126 -9.55 -12.85 19.35
N LYS A 127 -9.90 -13.88 18.58
CA LYS A 127 -10.17 -15.24 19.07
C LYS A 127 -8.93 -16.10 19.15
N GLN A 128 -7.87 -15.68 18.48
CA GLN A 128 -6.55 -16.32 18.53
C GLN A 128 -5.49 -15.31 18.10
N ARG A 129 -4.21 -15.65 18.29
CA ARG A 129 -3.08 -14.86 17.78
C ARG A 129 -3.31 -14.44 16.33
N LEU A 130 -3.11 -13.17 16.04
CA LEU A 130 -3.14 -12.66 14.68
C LEU A 130 -1.75 -12.75 14.08
N THR A 131 -1.57 -13.51 12.99
CA THR A 131 -0.25 -13.69 12.41
C THR A 131 -0.15 -13.15 10.99
N PHE A 132 0.97 -12.49 10.73
CA PHE A 132 1.41 -12.07 9.40
C PHE A 132 2.50 -13.00 8.84
N ALA A 133 2.82 -14.08 9.54
CA ALA A 133 3.90 -15.00 9.15
C ALA A 133 3.75 -15.47 7.68
N GLY A 134 4.82 -15.30 6.92
CA GLY A 134 4.85 -15.60 5.49
C GLY A 134 4.07 -14.63 4.60
N ARG A 135 3.52 -13.54 5.15
CA ARG A 135 2.82 -12.49 4.37
C ARG A 135 3.79 -11.41 3.93
N LYS A 136 3.48 -10.83 2.77
CA LYS A 136 4.29 -9.78 2.16
C LYS A 136 3.41 -8.66 1.64
N ASN A 137 4.01 -7.47 1.49
CA ASN A 137 3.39 -6.35 0.80
C ASN A 137 2.02 -5.96 1.38
N ILE A 138 1.93 -5.80 2.70
CA ILE A 138 0.67 -5.42 3.35
C ILE A 138 0.78 -4.02 3.93
N THR A 139 -0.26 -3.22 3.73
CA THR A 139 -0.48 -1.98 4.46
C THR A 139 -1.74 -2.09 5.31
N LEU A 140 -1.62 -1.91 6.63
CA LEU A 140 -2.75 -1.63 7.51
C LEU A 140 -2.91 -0.12 7.67
N ALA A 141 -3.92 0.44 7.03
CA ALA A 141 -4.20 1.87 7.03
C ALA A 141 -5.23 2.23 8.12
N GLY A 142 -4.87 2.09 9.39
CA GLY A 142 -5.75 2.35 10.52
C GLY A 142 -6.33 3.77 10.58
N GLN A 143 -5.67 4.73 9.93
CA GLN A 143 -6.15 6.11 9.79
C GLN A 143 -7.44 6.23 8.98
N THR A 144 -7.84 5.20 8.26
CA THR A 144 -9.11 5.20 7.49
C THR A 144 -10.32 4.83 8.35
N ALA A 145 -10.08 4.25 9.53
CA ALA A 145 -11.15 3.87 10.42
C ALA A 145 -11.90 5.10 10.98
N PRO A 146 -13.23 5.09 11.00
CA PRO A 146 -14.01 6.16 11.61
C PRO A 146 -13.86 6.18 13.14
N GLY A 147 -14.28 7.29 13.74
CA GLY A 147 -14.29 7.49 15.19
C GLY A 147 -12.90 7.39 15.80
N ASP A 148 -12.76 6.62 16.88
CA ASP A 148 -11.51 6.46 17.61
C ASP A 148 -10.51 5.49 16.97
N GLY A 149 -10.79 5.00 15.75
CA GLY A 149 -9.91 4.08 15.02
C GLY A 149 -10.07 2.62 15.48
N ILE A 150 -9.04 1.79 15.26
CA ILE A 150 -9.08 0.34 15.51
C ILE A 150 -8.16 -0.04 16.67
N THR A 151 -8.70 -0.85 17.57
CA THR A 151 -7.98 -1.52 18.65
C THR A 151 -8.09 -3.05 18.47
N LEU A 152 -6.98 -3.75 18.58
CA LEU A 152 -6.93 -5.21 18.65
C LEU A 152 -6.77 -5.59 20.11
N SER A 153 -7.59 -6.53 20.61
CA SER A 153 -7.55 -6.99 21.99
C SER A 153 -7.65 -8.51 22.08
N GLY A 154 -7.29 -9.07 23.23
CA GLY A 154 -7.48 -10.49 23.54
C GLY A 154 -6.26 -11.37 23.28
N TYR A 155 -5.60 -11.22 22.16
CA TYR A 155 -4.40 -11.99 21.82
C TYR A 155 -3.33 -11.07 21.23
N ASP A 156 -2.10 -11.57 21.19
CA ASP A 156 -0.94 -10.92 20.57
C ASP A 156 -0.99 -10.97 19.04
N THR A 157 -0.16 -10.13 18.44
CA THR A 157 0.01 -10.07 16.98
C THR A 157 1.46 -10.46 16.65
N ASP A 158 1.60 -11.41 15.72
CA ASP A 158 2.89 -11.93 15.28
C ASP A 158 3.19 -11.46 13.85
N ILE A 159 4.26 -10.68 13.70
CA ILE A 159 4.76 -10.18 12.42
C ILE A 159 6.05 -10.88 11.97
N SER A 160 6.44 -11.96 12.62
CA SER A 160 7.65 -12.70 12.27
C SER A 160 7.58 -13.26 10.85
N ASN A 161 8.74 -13.41 10.20
CA ASN A 161 8.84 -13.94 8.83
C ASN A 161 7.94 -13.23 7.80
N SER A 162 7.61 -11.97 8.04
CA SER A 162 6.88 -11.12 7.11
C SER A 162 7.81 -10.12 6.43
N GLU A 163 7.40 -9.58 5.30
CA GLU A 163 8.21 -8.70 4.48
C GLU A 163 7.38 -7.52 3.96
N ASN A 164 7.99 -6.32 3.96
CA ASN A 164 7.40 -5.13 3.35
C ASN A 164 6.02 -4.79 3.94
N LEU A 165 5.96 -4.64 5.27
CA LEU A 165 4.75 -4.25 5.99
C LEU A 165 4.75 -2.75 6.31
N ILE A 166 3.58 -2.13 6.21
CA ILE A 166 3.30 -0.79 6.73
C ILE A 166 2.09 -0.89 7.66
N ILE A 167 2.28 -0.66 8.96
CA ILE A 167 1.21 -0.69 9.96
C ILE A 167 1.14 0.69 10.60
N ARG A 168 -0.01 1.36 10.48
CA ARG A 168 -0.19 2.72 10.98
C ARG A 168 -1.53 2.92 11.65
N TYR A 169 -1.55 3.72 12.71
CA TYR A 169 -2.75 4.12 13.44
C TYR A 169 -3.57 2.94 14.00
N MET A 170 -2.88 1.86 14.38
CA MET A 170 -3.45 0.69 15.03
C MET A 170 -3.09 0.70 16.52
N ARG A 171 -3.96 0.20 17.36
CA ARG A 171 -3.70 -0.01 18.78
C ARG A 171 -3.69 -1.51 19.08
N PHE A 172 -2.59 -2.00 19.59
CA PHE A 172 -2.42 -3.39 20.00
C PHE A 172 -2.52 -3.44 21.54
N ARG A 173 -3.57 -4.08 22.05
CA ARG A 173 -3.92 -4.16 23.47
C ARG A 173 -4.33 -5.59 23.85
N PRO A 174 -3.40 -6.57 23.79
CA PRO A 174 -3.76 -7.97 24.01
C PRO A 174 -4.37 -8.22 25.40
N GLY A 175 -4.01 -7.43 26.41
CA GLY A 175 -4.42 -7.68 27.78
C GLY A 175 -3.71 -8.89 28.39
N ALA A 176 -4.07 -9.26 29.61
CA ALA A 176 -3.43 -10.35 30.34
C ALA A 176 -4.19 -11.69 30.25
N ALA A 177 -5.42 -11.70 29.76
CA ALA A 177 -6.30 -12.87 29.89
C ALA A 177 -5.84 -14.09 29.06
N ASN A 178 -5.28 -13.85 27.87
CA ASN A 178 -4.91 -14.90 26.92
C ASN A 178 -3.43 -14.86 26.53
N VAL A 179 -2.67 -13.97 27.12
CA VAL A 179 -1.22 -13.86 26.88
C VAL A 179 -0.51 -14.63 27.97
N HIS A 180 0.01 -15.81 27.64
CA HIS A 180 0.88 -16.56 28.53
C HIS A 180 2.19 -15.79 28.71
N THR A 181 2.80 -15.94 29.91
CA THR A 181 4.01 -15.26 30.34
C THR A 181 5.00 -14.91 29.23
N GLY A 182 5.22 -13.62 29.01
CA GLY A 182 6.19 -13.10 28.05
C GLY A 182 5.65 -12.72 26.70
N GLY A 183 4.34 -12.67 26.51
CA GLY A 183 3.73 -12.19 25.27
C GLY A 183 3.81 -10.68 25.15
N ASP A 184 4.46 -10.21 24.08
CA ASP A 184 4.46 -8.81 23.70
C ASP A 184 3.17 -8.43 22.97
N SER A 185 2.87 -7.15 22.89
CA SER A 185 1.68 -6.67 22.16
C SER A 185 1.78 -6.87 20.65
N MET A 186 3.01 -6.87 20.14
CA MET A 186 3.36 -7.11 18.73
C MET A 186 4.82 -7.54 18.60
#